data_fc6fa5f6f962a77ce7ca75102f6492e1
#
_entry.id   fc6fa5f6f962a77ce7ca75102f6492e1
#
_cell.length_a   1.000
_cell.length_b   1.000
_cell.length_c   1.000
_cell.angle_alpha   90.00
_cell.angle_beta   90.00
_cell.angle_gamma   90.00
#
_symmetry.space_group_name_H-M   'P 1'
#
loop_
_entity.id
_entity.type
_entity.pdbx_description
1 polymer ?
#
loop_
_entity_poly.entity_id
_entity_poly.type
_entity_poly.pdbx_seq_one_letter_code
_entity_poly.pdbx_strand_id
1 'polypeptide(L)'
;VIVCKHAPISQIQIKSAIKFWQNLGYRFENVKYKSDPTGACATEKPWGYIVIHLVDKETNLEPTALAQTHFFVDNLTGKINWATIKMRPDVRDTVLEHELGHALGFLHFNRIEHLMNQKWEMGGWDTLGLRASQR
;
A
#
# COMPACT_ATOMS: atom_id res chain seq x y z
N VAL A 1 6.58 -4.10 -7.14
CA VAL A 1 6.34 -2.75 -6.57
C VAL A 1 7.17 -1.72 -7.31
N ILE A 2 6.53 -0.69 -7.80
CA ILE A 2 7.17 0.45 -8.45
C ILE A 2 7.00 1.68 -7.56
N VAL A 3 8.10 2.29 -7.16
CA VAL A 3 8.07 3.56 -6.42
C VAL A 3 8.38 4.69 -7.40
N CYS A 4 7.40 5.57 -7.63
CA CYS A 4 7.52 6.64 -8.59
C CYS A 4 8.51 7.71 -8.14
N LYS A 5 9.07 8.45 -9.10
CA LYS A 5 10.17 9.40 -8.86
C LYS A 5 9.87 10.43 -7.75
N HIS A 6 8.64 10.91 -7.67
CA HIS A 6 8.24 11.94 -6.71
C HIS A 6 7.51 11.39 -5.48
N ALA A 7 7.45 10.07 -5.31
CA ALA A 7 6.81 9.50 -4.13
C ALA A 7 7.55 9.93 -2.85
N PRO A 8 6.80 10.38 -1.82
CA PRO A 8 7.40 10.97 -0.61
C PRO A 8 7.81 9.89 0.39
N ILE A 9 8.59 8.92 -0.06
CA ILE A 9 8.97 7.80 0.80
C ILE A 9 10.42 7.40 0.54
N SER A 10 11.15 7.08 1.60
CA SER A 10 12.54 6.67 1.52
C SER A 10 12.65 5.19 1.14
N GLN A 11 13.82 4.82 0.61
CA GLN A 11 14.14 3.43 0.32
C GLN A 11 14.08 2.55 1.58
N ILE A 12 14.50 3.09 2.72
CA ILE A 12 14.46 2.40 4.01
C ILE A 12 13.02 2.07 4.42
N GLN A 13 12.12 3.04 4.30
CA GLN A 13 10.70 2.85 4.61
C GLN A 13 10.05 1.80 3.70
N ILE A 14 10.34 1.84 2.39
CA ILE A 14 9.84 0.84 1.44
C ILE A 14 10.33 -0.56 1.83
N LYS A 15 11.63 -0.70 2.07
CA LYS A 15 12.22 -2.01 2.44
C LYS A 15 11.63 -2.55 3.73
N SER A 16 11.44 -1.69 4.73
CA SER A 16 10.86 -2.08 6.02
C SER A 16 9.41 -2.55 5.87
N ALA A 17 8.62 -1.82 5.10
CA ALA A 17 7.22 -2.17 4.87
C ALA A 17 7.06 -3.48 4.10
N ILE A 18 7.87 -3.68 3.06
CA ILE A 18 7.87 -4.93 2.29
C ILE A 18 8.29 -6.10 3.18
N LYS A 19 9.36 -5.93 3.96
CA LYS A 19 9.82 -6.96 4.89
C LYS A 19 8.77 -7.33 5.91
N PHE A 20 8.03 -6.35 6.42
CA PHE A 20 6.92 -6.58 7.35
C PHE A 20 5.91 -7.57 6.76
N TRP A 21 5.45 -7.34 5.53
CA TRP A 21 4.49 -8.22 4.87
C TRP A 21 5.11 -9.56 4.45
N GLN A 22 6.38 -9.56 4.04
CA GLN A 22 7.09 -10.82 3.75
C GLN A 22 7.15 -11.72 5.00
N ASN A 23 7.34 -11.16 6.18
CA ASN A 23 7.32 -11.91 7.43
C ASN A 23 5.96 -12.51 7.75
N LEU A 24 4.89 -11.97 7.15
CA LEU A 24 3.54 -12.52 7.23
C LEU A 24 3.23 -13.55 6.13
N GLY A 25 4.20 -13.87 5.28
CA GLY A 25 4.11 -14.92 4.28
C GLY A 25 3.84 -14.45 2.85
N TYR A 26 3.87 -13.14 2.59
CA TYR A 26 3.63 -12.60 1.25
C TYR A 26 4.93 -12.45 0.46
N ARG A 27 4.83 -12.48 -0.87
CA ARG A 27 5.96 -12.31 -1.79
C ARG A 27 5.81 -11.02 -2.57
N PHE A 28 6.94 -10.33 -2.76
CA PHE A 28 7.02 -9.13 -3.59
C PHE A 28 8.18 -9.33 -4.58
N GLU A 29 7.91 -9.18 -5.86
CA GLU A 29 8.91 -9.32 -6.91
C GLU A 29 9.18 -7.97 -7.58
N ASN A 30 10.38 -7.82 -8.14
CA ASN A 30 10.76 -6.67 -8.98
C ASN A 30 10.48 -5.32 -8.32
N VAL A 31 10.94 -5.14 -7.09
CA VAL A 31 10.85 -3.86 -6.40
C VAL A 31 11.77 -2.84 -7.06
N LYS A 32 11.21 -1.76 -7.64
CA LYS A 32 11.96 -0.69 -8.31
C LYS A 32 11.76 0.62 -7.57
N TYR A 33 12.82 1.12 -6.98
CA TYR A 33 12.79 2.34 -6.18
C TYR A 33 13.13 3.57 -7.03
N LYS A 34 12.20 4.54 -7.08
CA LYS A 34 12.35 5.79 -7.84
C LYS A 34 12.60 5.56 -9.34
N SER A 35 12.04 4.50 -9.87
CA SER A 35 12.22 4.08 -11.25
C SER A 35 10.89 3.59 -11.83
N ASP A 36 10.69 3.82 -13.11
CA ASP A 36 9.48 3.39 -13.82
C ASP A 36 9.83 2.84 -15.20
N PRO A 37 10.44 1.63 -15.26
CA PRO A 37 10.86 1.05 -16.55
C PRO A 37 9.70 0.64 -17.46
N THR A 38 8.48 0.58 -16.93
CA THR A 38 7.31 0.06 -17.65
C THR A 38 6.24 1.13 -17.94
N GLY A 39 6.45 2.37 -17.51
CA GLY A 39 5.44 3.43 -17.62
C GLY A 39 4.29 3.29 -16.63
N ALA A 40 4.42 2.45 -15.60
CA ALA A 40 3.36 2.20 -14.62
C ALA A 40 2.95 3.45 -13.85
N CYS A 41 3.87 4.40 -13.64
CA CYS A 41 3.58 5.66 -12.95
C CYS A 41 2.68 6.60 -13.77
N ALA A 42 2.60 6.41 -15.07
CA ALA A 42 1.84 7.27 -15.99
C ALA A 42 0.44 6.76 -16.29
N THR A 43 0.06 5.59 -15.78
CA THR A 43 -1.26 4.99 -16.02
C THR A 43 -2.08 4.91 -14.74
N GLU A 44 -3.40 5.03 -14.88
CA GLU A 44 -4.33 4.85 -13.77
C GLU A 44 -4.55 3.37 -13.42
N LYS A 45 -4.21 2.47 -14.33
CA LYS A 45 -4.44 1.02 -14.20
C LYS A 45 -3.15 0.25 -14.44
N PRO A 46 -2.21 0.26 -13.48
CA PRO A 46 -0.89 -0.36 -13.67
C PRO A 46 -0.96 -1.89 -13.50
N TRP A 47 -1.47 -2.58 -14.52
CA TRP A 47 -1.66 -4.04 -14.51
C TRP A 47 -0.39 -4.78 -14.09
N GLY A 48 -0.52 -5.63 -13.09
CA GLY A 48 0.57 -6.46 -12.58
C GLY A 48 1.47 -5.75 -11.57
N TYR A 49 1.18 -4.50 -11.21
CA TYR A 49 2.05 -3.71 -10.34
C TYR A 49 1.31 -3.11 -9.15
N ILE A 50 2.05 -2.92 -8.07
CA ILE A 50 1.71 -2.01 -6.99
C ILE A 50 2.56 -0.76 -7.20
N VAL A 51 1.93 0.39 -7.36
CA VAL A 51 2.60 1.64 -7.69
C VAL A 51 2.39 2.66 -6.57
N ILE A 52 3.46 3.30 -6.12
CA ILE A 52 3.44 4.29 -5.05
C ILE A 52 3.75 5.67 -5.62
N HIS A 53 2.83 6.63 -5.39
CA HIS A 53 2.91 8.01 -5.88
C HIS A 53 2.86 9.03 -4.76
N LEU A 54 3.32 10.25 -5.09
CA LEU A 54 2.98 11.45 -4.35
C LEU A 54 1.51 11.82 -4.61
N VAL A 55 0.80 12.30 -3.60
CA VAL A 55 -0.51 12.93 -3.76
C VAL A 55 -0.32 14.26 -4.47
N ASP A 56 -1.00 14.45 -5.60
CA ASP A 56 -1.03 15.72 -6.30
C ASP A 56 -2.20 16.61 -5.82
N LYS A 57 -2.25 17.85 -6.33
CA LYS A 57 -3.29 18.81 -5.93
C LYS A 57 -4.69 18.43 -6.40
N GLU A 58 -4.78 17.57 -7.42
CA GLU A 58 -6.04 17.13 -8.01
C GLU A 58 -6.61 15.89 -7.35
N THR A 59 -5.84 15.27 -6.45
CA THR A 59 -6.25 14.04 -5.78
C THR A 59 -7.26 14.33 -4.69
N ASN A 60 -8.44 13.73 -4.79
CA ASN A 60 -9.53 13.86 -3.80
C ASN A 60 -9.30 12.98 -2.58
N LEU A 61 -8.20 13.23 -1.85
CA LEU A 61 -8.02 12.60 -0.55
C LEU A 61 -8.83 13.36 0.50
N GLU A 62 -9.44 12.62 1.40
CA GLU A 62 -10.02 13.18 2.62
C GLU A 62 -8.97 14.06 3.33
N PRO A 63 -9.33 15.24 3.86
CA PRO A 63 -8.36 16.11 4.53
C PRO A 63 -7.59 15.44 5.67
N THR A 64 -8.20 14.46 6.32
CA THR A 64 -7.59 13.68 7.41
C THR A 64 -6.83 12.45 6.95
N ALA A 65 -6.96 12.07 5.66
CA ALA A 65 -6.28 10.89 5.13
C ALA A 65 -4.80 11.17 4.93
N LEU A 66 -3.94 10.26 5.38
CA LEU A 66 -2.50 10.31 5.19
C LEU A 66 -2.08 9.66 3.88
N ALA A 67 -2.87 8.71 3.41
CA ALA A 67 -2.65 8.00 2.15
C ALA A 67 -3.95 7.35 1.69
N GLN A 68 -3.96 6.86 0.45
CA GLN A 68 -5.10 6.15 -0.12
C GLN A 68 -4.61 5.11 -1.12
N THR A 69 -5.26 3.93 -1.10
CA THR A 69 -4.99 2.86 -2.05
C THR A 69 -6.21 2.61 -2.91
N HIS A 70 -6.01 2.56 -4.22
CA HIS A 70 -6.99 2.07 -5.19
C HIS A 70 -6.50 0.74 -5.73
N PHE A 71 -7.38 -0.23 -5.86
CA PHE A 71 -7.03 -1.53 -6.41
C PHE A 71 -8.20 -2.12 -7.19
N PHE A 72 -7.89 -3.06 -8.10
CA PHE A 72 -8.86 -3.77 -8.90
C PHE A 72 -8.83 -5.25 -8.58
N VAL A 73 -9.97 -5.79 -8.17
CA VAL A 73 -10.16 -7.22 -7.89
C VAL A 73 -10.84 -7.87 -9.09
N ASP A 74 -10.24 -8.96 -9.61
CA ASP A 74 -10.89 -9.81 -10.59
C ASP A 74 -11.99 -10.61 -9.88
N ASN A 75 -13.25 -10.40 -10.26
CA ASN A 75 -14.40 -11.05 -9.64
C ASN A 75 -14.43 -12.57 -9.86
N LEU A 76 -13.79 -13.07 -10.92
CA LEU A 76 -13.74 -14.49 -11.22
C LEU A 76 -12.70 -15.24 -10.39
N THR A 77 -11.56 -14.63 -10.15
CA THR A 77 -10.42 -15.26 -9.46
C THR A 77 -10.20 -14.75 -8.04
N GLY A 78 -10.78 -13.61 -7.68
CA GLY A 78 -10.53 -12.94 -6.41
C GLY A 78 -9.14 -12.32 -6.30
N LYS A 79 -8.38 -12.28 -7.39
CA LYS A 79 -7.01 -11.73 -7.40
C LYS A 79 -7.00 -10.23 -7.62
N ILE A 80 -6.05 -9.54 -7.00
CA ILE A 80 -5.76 -8.14 -7.25
C ILE A 80 -4.92 -8.04 -8.51
N ASN A 81 -5.41 -7.33 -9.52
CA ASN A 81 -4.71 -7.16 -10.78
C ASN A 81 -3.77 -5.96 -10.80
N TRP A 82 -4.08 -4.92 -10.06
CA TRP A 82 -3.23 -3.74 -9.89
C TRP A 82 -3.60 -2.99 -8.62
N ALA A 83 -2.67 -2.20 -8.10
CA ALA A 83 -2.94 -1.30 -6.99
C ALA A 83 -2.11 -0.01 -7.14
N THR A 84 -2.69 1.10 -6.74
CA THR A 84 -2.04 2.41 -6.72
C THR A 84 -2.17 2.99 -5.32
N ILE A 85 -1.03 3.33 -4.70
CA ILE A 85 -0.95 3.95 -3.38
C ILE A 85 -0.55 5.41 -3.58
N LYS A 86 -1.37 6.34 -3.11
CA LYS A 86 -1.08 7.77 -3.13
C LYS A 86 -0.81 8.21 -1.70
N MET A 87 0.33 8.86 -1.47
CA MET A 87 0.80 9.22 -0.13
C MET A 87 1.06 10.71 -0.02
N ARG A 88 0.72 11.29 1.14
CA ARG A 88 1.13 12.64 1.50
C ARG A 88 2.58 12.61 1.99
N PRO A 89 3.31 13.75 1.90
CA PRO A 89 4.60 13.88 2.56
C PRO A 89 4.50 13.65 4.08
N ASP A 90 5.62 13.26 4.68
CA ASP A 90 5.78 13.16 6.15
C ASP A 90 4.79 12.19 6.83
N VAL A 91 4.50 11.07 6.16
CA VAL A 91 3.67 10.04 6.78
C VAL A 91 4.43 9.33 7.90
N ARG A 92 3.68 8.99 8.96
CA ARG A 92 4.21 8.25 10.11
C ARG A 92 4.40 6.76 9.80
N ASP A 93 5.03 6.05 10.73
CA ASP A 93 5.12 4.60 10.70
C ASP A 93 3.71 3.99 10.62
N THR A 94 3.60 2.79 10.12
CA THR A 94 2.37 2.04 9.87
C THR A 94 1.56 2.48 8.65
N VAL A 95 1.70 3.71 8.15
CA VAL A 95 0.89 4.19 7.01
C VAL A 95 1.16 3.37 5.76
N LEU A 96 2.42 3.18 5.38
CA LEU A 96 2.75 2.39 4.18
C LEU A 96 2.37 0.92 4.38
N GLU A 97 2.63 0.34 5.54
CA GLU A 97 2.27 -1.03 5.86
C GLU A 97 0.75 -1.24 5.76
N HIS A 98 -0.03 -0.30 6.27
CA HIS A 98 -1.49 -0.30 6.16
C HIS A 98 -1.94 -0.24 4.69
N GLU A 99 -1.38 0.67 3.91
CA GLU A 99 -1.75 0.84 2.50
C GLU A 99 -1.33 -0.38 1.66
N LEU A 100 -0.16 -0.98 1.94
CA LEU A 100 0.21 -2.24 1.30
C LEU A 100 -0.78 -3.37 1.65
N GLY A 101 -1.34 -3.37 2.85
CA GLY A 101 -2.40 -4.29 3.23
C GLY A 101 -3.61 -4.17 2.30
N HIS A 102 -4.04 -2.95 1.98
CA HIS A 102 -5.10 -2.74 0.99
C HIS A 102 -4.69 -3.25 -0.39
N ALA A 103 -3.45 -3.01 -0.81
CA ALA A 103 -2.94 -3.51 -2.09
C ALA A 103 -2.91 -5.05 -2.16
N LEU A 104 -2.85 -5.71 -1.01
CA LEU A 104 -2.93 -7.17 -0.89
C LEU A 104 -4.38 -7.67 -0.75
N GLY A 105 -5.35 -6.77 -0.70
CA GLY A 105 -6.77 -7.09 -0.68
C GLY A 105 -7.44 -7.01 0.69
N PHE A 106 -6.75 -6.56 1.72
CA PHE A 106 -7.36 -6.41 3.05
C PHE A 106 -8.19 -5.13 3.12
N LEU A 107 -9.38 -5.25 3.72
CA LEU A 107 -10.24 -4.13 4.05
C LEU A 107 -9.91 -3.62 5.46
N HIS A 108 -10.58 -2.55 5.89
CA HIS A 108 -10.43 -2.05 7.25
C HIS A 108 -10.90 -3.09 8.28
N PHE A 109 -10.17 -3.19 9.36
CA PHE A 109 -10.51 -4.01 10.52
C PHE A 109 -10.33 -3.14 11.77
N ASN A 110 -11.45 -2.69 12.32
CA ASN A 110 -11.47 -1.64 13.35
C ASN A 110 -11.26 -2.18 14.78
N ARG A 111 -10.31 -3.08 14.91
CA ARG A 111 -9.81 -3.55 16.22
C ARG A 111 -8.78 -2.53 16.73
N ILE A 112 -8.85 -2.19 18.02
CA ILE A 112 -7.87 -1.28 18.65
C ILE A 112 -6.46 -1.86 18.46
N GLU A 113 -5.52 -0.99 18.08
CA GLU A 113 -4.12 -1.33 17.79
C GLU A 113 -3.89 -2.23 16.57
N HIS A 114 -4.93 -2.55 15.80
CA HIS A 114 -4.78 -3.35 14.58
C HIS A 114 -4.22 -2.51 13.43
N LEU A 115 -3.34 -3.11 12.62
CA LEU A 115 -2.73 -2.42 11.48
C LEU A 115 -3.76 -1.87 10.50
N MET A 116 -4.83 -2.62 10.24
CA MET A 116 -5.86 -2.23 9.27
C MET A 116 -7.02 -1.41 9.88
N ASN A 117 -6.83 -0.84 11.07
CA ASN A 117 -7.82 0.06 11.64
C ASN A 117 -7.94 1.31 10.78
N GLN A 118 -9.16 1.74 10.49
CA GLN A 118 -9.45 2.92 9.69
C GLN A 118 -8.95 4.20 10.33
N LYS A 119 -8.96 4.29 11.65
CA LYS A 119 -8.54 5.48 12.40
C LYS A 119 -7.09 5.35 12.84
N TRP A 120 -6.23 6.27 12.39
CA TRP A 120 -4.80 6.21 12.68
C TRP A 120 -4.48 6.25 14.17
N GLU A 121 -5.23 7.03 14.95
CA GLU A 121 -5.02 7.12 16.39
C GLU A 121 -5.40 5.85 17.17
N MET A 122 -6.16 4.96 16.53
CA MET A 122 -6.60 3.69 17.12
C MET A 122 -5.90 2.49 16.51
N GLY A 123 -5.06 2.69 15.49
CA GLY A 123 -4.31 1.64 14.82
C GLY A 123 -2.97 1.36 15.50
N GLY A 124 -2.30 0.31 15.07
CA GLY A 124 -0.98 -0.08 15.57
C GLY A 124 -0.40 -1.23 14.78
N TRP A 125 0.32 -2.12 15.44
CA TRP A 125 1.05 -3.21 14.80
C TRP A 125 0.40 -4.59 14.98
N ASP A 126 -0.81 -4.67 15.51
CA ASP A 126 -1.54 -5.95 15.62
C ASP A 126 -1.89 -6.46 14.23
N THR A 127 -1.57 -7.71 13.95
CA THR A 127 -1.69 -8.35 12.64
C THR A 127 -2.69 -9.51 12.63
N LEU A 128 -3.63 -9.56 13.57
CA LEU A 128 -4.63 -10.62 13.64
C LEU A 128 -5.34 -10.78 12.28
N GLY A 129 -5.30 -11.98 11.72
CA GLY A 129 -5.94 -12.31 10.46
C GLY A 129 -5.17 -11.92 9.20
N LEU A 130 -3.98 -11.32 9.32
CA LEU A 130 -3.24 -10.80 8.16
C LEU A 130 -2.20 -11.79 7.59
N ARG A 131 -1.85 -12.85 8.30
CA ARG A 131 -0.88 -13.83 7.78
C ARG A 131 -1.42 -14.52 6.53
N ALA A 132 -0.52 -14.80 5.58
CA ALA A 132 -0.89 -15.50 4.35
C ALA A 132 -1.55 -16.85 4.64
N SER A 133 -1.13 -17.56 5.68
CA SER A 133 -1.72 -18.84 6.10
C SER A 133 -3.12 -18.72 6.69
N GLN A 134 -3.58 -17.52 7.04
CA GLN A 134 -4.91 -17.25 7.60
C GLN A 134 -5.91 -16.75 6.55
N ARG A 135 -5.46 -16.67 5.30
CA ARG A 135 -6.22 -16.10 4.19
C ARG A 135 -7.13 -17.10 3.49
#